data_3333c3ea254043ecb475f629bcf7d0cd
#
_entry.id   3333c3ea254043ecb475f629bcf7d0cd
#
_cell.length_a   1.000
_cell.length_b   1.000
_cell.length_c   1.000
_cell.angle_alpha   90.00
_cell.angle_beta   90.00
_cell.angle_gamma   90.00
#
_symmetry.space_group_name_H-M   'P 1'
#
loop_
_entity.id
_entity.type
_entity.pdbx_description
1 polymer ?
#
loop_
_entity_poly.entity_id
_entity_poly.type
_entity_poly.pdbx_seq_one_letter_code
_entity_poly.pdbx_strand_id
1 'polypeptide(L)'
;MALTRARRLIPEHPSIPLEEAQLCLDLGRLEQADTLVAEAATQLNDHSAIPFIRGMIAARQNRLSEAISLFSKVLAIEPDHVRARLNRCSASLLKGDLASALDDADHLVTNQPGLDMARLRRSEVLMSNGDWDEAEVELRRLLESRPEHTMALVHLGTCLIARGRSEQAEKPLNKALQIDPMHSDAWYQRGLLYTDFGRLGDAMHDFENAAEHDEHHIDARLSIATLLHEAEDSKGAAAAWRRVLDVDPEHRLARRRLEECRDGVGPPKPNPHAEG
;
A
#
# COMPACT_ATOMS: atom_id res chain seq x y z
N MET A 1 -14.36 15.31 -23.59
CA MET A 1 -14.83 15.80 -24.90
C MET A 1 -15.10 14.69 -25.91
N ALA A 2 -14.22 13.70 -26.12
CA ALA A 2 -14.46 12.61 -27.08
C ALA A 2 -15.68 11.74 -26.75
N LEU A 3 -15.83 11.27 -25.52
CA LEU A 3 -16.98 10.45 -25.05
C LEU A 3 -18.30 11.20 -25.17
N THR A 4 -18.35 12.47 -24.81
CA THR A 4 -19.55 13.30 -24.97
C THR A 4 -19.98 13.44 -26.42
N ARG A 5 -19.01 13.49 -27.33
CA ARG A 5 -19.26 13.49 -28.77
C ARG A 5 -19.73 12.12 -29.27
N ALA A 6 -19.12 11.04 -28.79
CA ALA A 6 -19.53 9.67 -29.12
C ALA A 6 -20.98 9.39 -28.69
N ARG A 7 -21.35 9.76 -27.47
CA ARG A 7 -22.73 9.62 -26.96
C ARG A 7 -23.77 10.41 -27.77
N ARG A 8 -23.38 11.56 -28.37
CA ARG A 8 -24.26 12.33 -29.27
C ARG A 8 -24.42 11.68 -30.64
N LEU A 9 -23.39 11.00 -31.14
CA LEU A 9 -23.40 10.40 -32.48
C LEU A 9 -24.06 9.02 -32.48
N ILE A 10 -23.84 8.22 -31.45
CA ILE A 10 -24.36 6.86 -31.31
C ILE A 10 -24.83 6.67 -29.87
N PRO A 11 -25.95 7.29 -29.45
CA PRO A 11 -26.38 7.33 -28.05
C PRO A 11 -26.62 5.96 -27.43
N GLU A 12 -26.97 4.98 -28.21
CA GLU A 12 -27.33 3.62 -27.75
C GLU A 12 -26.18 2.60 -27.90
N HIS A 13 -24.94 3.05 -28.17
CA HIS A 13 -23.84 2.11 -28.29
C HIS A 13 -23.47 1.56 -26.90
N PRO A 14 -23.57 0.25 -26.67
CA PRO A 14 -23.52 -0.35 -25.33
C PRO A 14 -22.14 -0.24 -24.65
N SER A 15 -21.05 0.05 -25.38
CA SER A 15 -19.73 0.28 -24.79
C SER A 15 -19.54 1.71 -24.24
N ILE A 16 -20.38 2.68 -24.64
CA ILE A 16 -20.24 4.07 -24.16
C ILE A 16 -20.43 4.16 -22.63
N PRO A 17 -21.47 3.55 -22.04
CA PRO A 17 -21.61 3.54 -20.58
C PRO A 17 -20.43 2.88 -19.85
N LEU A 18 -19.76 1.87 -20.45
CA LEU A 18 -18.57 1.25 -19.84
C LEU A 18 -17.36 2.19 -19.83
N GLU A 19 -17.12 2.91 -20.92
CA GLU A 19 -16.04 3.92 -21.01
C GLU A 19 -16.30 5.09 -20.06
N GLU A 20 -17.56 5.54 -19.95
CA GLU A 20 -17.94 6.57 -19.00
C GLU A 20 -17.82 6.06 -17.54
N ALA A 21 -18.16 4.81 -17.26
CA ALA A 21 -17.98 4.19 -15.97
C ALA A 21 -16.49 4.11 -15.58
N GLN A 22 -15.62 3.75 -16.52
CA GLN A 22 -14.18 3.76 -16.30
C GLN A 22 -13.68 5.16 -15.96
N LEU A 23 -14.12 6.18 -16.68
CA LEU A 23 -13.76 7.58 -16.39
C LEU A 23 -14.29 8.02 -15.01
N CYS A 24 -15.51 7.62 -14.65
CA CYS A 24 -16.06 7.91 -13.33
C CYS A 24 -15.24 7.24 -12.22
N LEU A 25 -14.77 6.01 -12.44
CA LEU A 25 -13.82 5.34 -11.54
C LEU A 25 -12.54 6.14 -11.35
N ASP A 26 -11.94 6.58 -12.44
CA ASP A 26 -10.68 7.34 -12.41
C ASP A 26 -10.84 8.69 -11.67
N LEU A 27 -12.06 9.26 -11.72
CA LEU A 27 -12.45 10.47 -10.98
C LEU A 27 -12.95 10.19 -9.53
N GLY A 28 -12.94 8.94 -9.07
CA GLY A 28 -13.45 8.57 -7.74
C GLY A 28 -14.98 8.61 -7.58
N ARG A 29 -15.74 8.76 -8.67
CA ARG A 29 -17.21 8.87 -8.68
C ARG A 29 -17.86 7.48 -8.72
N LEU A 30 -17.74 6.73 -7.62
CA LEU A 30 -18.07 5.30 -7.57
C LEU A 30 -19.55 5.02 -7.84
N GLU A 31 -20.48 5.81 -7.30
CA GLU A 31 -21.93 5.63 -7.49
C GLU A 31 -22.34 5.86 -8.95
N GLN A 32 -21.74 6.86 -9.60
CA GLN A 32 -21.99 7.13 -11.01
C GLN A 32 -21.44 5.99 -11.89
N ALA A 33 -20.25 5.48 -11.55
CA ALA A 33 -19.66 4.34 -12.24
C ALA A 33 -20.56 3.10 -12.14
N ASP A 34 -21.10 2.79 -10.96
CA ASP A 34 -21.99 1.63 -10.76
C ASP A 34 -23.29 1.75 -11.56
N THR A 35 -23.89 2.95 -11.58
CA THR A 35 -25.10 3.24 -12.39
C THR A 35 -24.86 2.99 -13.88
N LEU A 36 -23.73 3.48 -14.41
CA LEU A 36 -23.36 3.32 -15.82
C LEU A 36 -23.06 1.86 -16.17
N VAL A 37 -22.42 1.11 -15.26
CA VAL A 37 -22.22 -0.34 -15.45
C VAL A 37 -23.54 -1.10 -15.44
N ALA A 38 -24.48 -0.69 -14.58
CA ALA A 38 -25.83 -1.30 -14.58
C ALA A 38 -26.57 -1.04 -15.88
N GLU A 39 -26.47 0.18 -16.45
CA GLU A 39 -27.01 0.51 -17.78
C GLU A 39 -26.40 -0.40 -18.86
N ALA A 40 -25.06 -0.50 -18.92
CA ALA A 40 -24.38 -1.35 -19.89
C ALA A 40 -24.75 -2.83 -19.76
N ALA A 41 -24.92 -3.33 -18.53
CA ALA A 41 -25.27 -4.72 -18.26
C ALA A 41 -26.63 -5.15 -18.81
N THR A 42 -27.53 -4.22 -19.10
CA THR A 42 -28.83 -4.52 -19.73
C THR A 42 -28.69 -4.94 -21.20
N GLN A 43 -27.60 -4.56 -21.85
CA GLN A 43 -27.40 -4.78 -23.30
C GLN A 43 -26.19 -5.70 -23.58
N LEU A 44 -25.21 -5.75 -22.66
CA LEU A 44 -23.99 -6.54 -22.80
C LEU A 44 -24.00 -7.73 -21.83
N ASN A 45 -24.61 -8.83 -22.27
CA ASN A 45 -24.54 -10.08 -21.51
C ASN A 45 -23.13 -10.68 -21.63
N ASP A 46 -22.60 -11.17 -20.51
CA ASP A 46 -21.31 -11.87 -20.42
C ASP A 46 -20.06 -11.08 -20.91
N HIS A 47 -20.13 -9.74 -20.92
CA HIS A 47 -18.98 -8.92 -21.25
C HIS A 47 -18.07 -8.74 -20.03
N SER A 48 -16.80 -9.15 -20.14
CA SER A 48 -15.80 -9.15 -19.06
C SER A 48 -15.60 -7.78 -18.40
N ALA A 49 -15.80 -6.68 -19.11
CA ALA A 49 -15.68 -5.32 -18.57
C ALA A 49 -16.71 -5.06 -17.44
N ILE A 50 -17.89 -5.67 -17.47
CA ILE A 50 -18.91 -5.48 -16.44
C ILE A 50 -18.42 -5.98 -15.07
N PRO A 51 -18.06 -7.27 -14.89
CA PRO A 51 -17.51 -7.73 -13.63
C PRO A 51 -16.16 -7.06 -13.31
N PHE A 52 -15.38 -6.65 -14.31
CA PHE A 52 -14.12 -5.94 -14.06
C PHE A 52 -14.35 -4.58 -13.39
N ILE A 53 -15.20 -3.72 -13.95
CA ILE A 53 -15.46 -2.38 -13.38
C ILE A 53 -16.15 -2.50 -12.02
N ARG A 54 -17.12 -3.41 -11.86
CA ARG A 54 -17.73 -3.68 -10.54
C ARG A 54 -16.71 -4.18 -9.52
N GLY A 55 -15.77 -5.03 -9.94
CA GLY A 55 -14.67 -5.47 -9.08
C GLY A 55 -13.78 -4.32 -8.62
N MET A 56 -13.48 -3.37 -9.51
CA MET A 56 -12.74 -2.15 -9.17
C MET A 56 -13.52 -1.26 -8.19
N ILE A 57 -14.83 -1.10 -8.38
CA ILE A 57 -15.70 -0.37 -7.44
C ILE A 57 -15.68 -1.04 -6.07
N ALA A 58 -15.88 -2.35 -6.01
CA ALA A 58 -15.90 -3.13 -4.78
C ALA A 58 -14.54 -3.03 -4.03
N ALA A 59 -13.42 -3.12 -4.76
CA ALA A 59 -12.09 -2.97 -4.18
C ALA A 59 -11.88 -1.57 -3.55
N ARG A 60 -12.28 -0.50 -4.23
CA ARG A 60 -12.19 0.88 -3.70
C ARG A 60 -13.10 1.13 -2.49
N GLN A 61 -14.18 0.36 -2.36
CA GLN A 61 -15.08 0.38 -1.21
C GLN A 61 -14.67 -0.60 -0.10
N ASN A 62 -13.47 -1.18 -0.19
CA ASN A 62 -12.94 -2.19 0.72
C ASN A 62 -13.82 -3.46 0.85
N ARG A 63 -14.67 -3.73 -0.15
CA ARG A 63 -15.49 -4.96 -0.25
C ARG A 63 -14.66 -6.07 -0.92
N LEU A 64 -13.57 -6.47 -0.25
CA LEU A 64 -12.52 -7.31 -0.84
C LEU A 64 -13.02 -8.67 -1.33
N SER A 65 -13.89 -9.34 -0.57
CA SER A 65 -14.43 -10.66 -0.98
C SER A 65 -15.27 -10.56 -2.25
N GLU A 66 -16.05 -9.50 -2.41
CA GLU A 66 -16.83 -9.24 -3.62
C GLU A 66 -15.92 -8.91 -4.80
N ALA A 67 -14.89 -8.08 -4.60
CA ALA A 67 -13.89 -7.75 -5.61
C ALA A 67 -13.20 -9.01 -6.16
N ILE A 68 -12.73 -9.91 -5.27
CA ILE A 68 -12.12 -11.19 -5.64
C ILE A 68 -13.07 -12.04 -6.48
N SER A 69 -14.35 -12.16 -6.07
CA SER A 69 -15.35 -12.91 -6.82
C SER A 69 -15.59 -12.33 -8.22
N LEU A 70 -15.67 -11.01 -8.33
CA LEU A 70 -15.89 -10.31 -9.60
C LEU A 70 -14.68 -10.43 -10.53
N PHE A 71 -13.45 -10.27 -10.05
CA PHE A 71 -12.25 -10.51 -10.86
C PHE A 71 -12.12 -11.97 -11.28
N SER A 72 -12.56 -12.91 -10.44
CA SER A 72 -12.61 -14.34 -10.81
C SER A 72 -13.59 -14.60 -11.95
N LYS A 73 -14.72 -13.90 -12.01
CA LYS A 73 -15.65 -13.96 -13.17
C LYS A 73 -14.99 -13.42 -14.43
N VAL A 74 -14.22 -12.32 -14.34
CA VAL A 74 -13.44 -11.81 -15.47
C VAL A 74 -12.49 -12.89 -15.98
N LEU A 75 -11.73 -13.51 -15.08
CA LEU A 75 -10.72 -14.52 -15.43
C LEU A 75 -11.33 -15.84 -15.93
N ALA A 76 -12.60 -16.10 -15.62
CA ALA A 76 -13.33 -17.23 -16.20
C ALA A 76 -13.73 -16.97 -17.67
N ILE A 77 -13.96 -15.71 -18.04
CA ILE A 77 -14.26 -15.28 -19.41
C ILE A 77 -12.96 -15.08 -20.20
N GLU A 78 -12.00 -14.41 -19.60
CA GLU A 78 -10.71 -14.05 -20.18
C GLU A 78 -9.56 -14.49 -19.22
N PRO A 79 -9.08 -15.74 -19.33
CA PRO A 79 -8.03 -16.28 -18.41
C PRO A 79 -6.75 -15.46 -18.39
N ASP A 80 -6.39 -14.78 -19.49
CA ASP A 80 -5.17 -13.99 -19.62
C ASP A 80 -5.36 -12.49 -19.35
N HIS A 81 -6.48 -12.11 -18.73
CA HIS A 81 -6.77 -10.73 -18.41
C HIS A 81 -5.86 -10.21 -17.27
N VAL A 82 -4.69 -9.67 -17.64
CA VAL A 82 -3.60 -9.26 -16.73
C VAL A 82 -4.10 -8.30 -15.63
N ARG A 83 -4.88 -7.27 -15.98
CA ARG A 83 -5.37 -6.29 -14.99
C ARG A 83 -6.30 -6.91 -13.96
N ALA A 84 -7.16 -7.85 -14.37
CA ALA A 84 -8.04 -8.54 -13.43
C ALA A 84 -7.25 -9.40 -12.45
N ARG A 85 -6.22 -10.11 -12.94
CA ARG A 85 -5.35 -10.92 -12.11
C ARG A 85 -4.51 -10.09 -11.13
N LEU A 86 -3.94 -8.97 -11.57
CA LEU A 86 -3.24 -8.01 -10.69
C LEU A 86 -4.16 -7.49 -9.59
N ASN A 87 -5.38 -7.10 -9.94
CA ASN A 87 -6.34 -6.55 -8.97
C ASN A 87 -6.86 -7.64 -8.02
N ARG A 88 -7.05 -8.90 -8.51
CA ARG A 88 -7.42 -10.03 -7.66
C ARG A 88 -6.31 -10.36 -6.67
N CYS A 89 -5.06 -10.42 -7.14
CA CYS A 89 -3.89 -10.57 -6.29
C CYS A 89 -3.84 -9.51 -5.18
N SER A 90 -4.01 -8.23 -5.54
CA SER A 90 -4.02 -7.13 -4.56
C SER A 90 -5.17 -7.25 -3.55
N ALA A 91 -6.37 -7.60 -4.01
CA ALA A 91 -7.53 -7.77 -3.13
C ALA A 91 -7.38 -8.98 -2.19
N SER A 92 -6.78 -10.08 -2.68
CA SER A 92 -6.45 -11.27 -1.89
C SER A 92 -5.39 -10.96 -0.85
N LEU A 93 -4.34 -10.22 -1.21
CA LEU A 93 -3.29 -9.77 -0.30
C LEU A 93 -3.88 -8.90 0.83
N LEU A 94 -4.68 -7.90 0.50
CA LEU A 94 -5.33 -7.02 1.49
C LEU A 94 -6.30 -7.79 2.40
N LYS A 95 -6.92 -8.86 1.89
CA LYS A 95 -7.78 -9.75 2.68
C LYS A 95 -7.00 -10.70 3.59
N GLY A 96 -5.69 -10.85 3.38
CA GLY A 96 -4.84 -11.82 4.07
C GLY A 96 -4.89 -13.23 3.47
N ASP A 97 -5.48 -13.42 2.30
CA ASP A 97 -5.45 -14.67 1.54
C ASP A 97 -4.16 -14.74 0.72
N LEU A 98 -3.06 -14.99 1.44
CA LEU A 98 -1.70 -14.99 0.85
C LEU A 98 -1.53 -16.09 -0.18
N ALA A 99 -2.18 -17.26 0.01
CA ALA A 99 -2.07 -18.38 -0.93
C ALA A 99 -2.66 -18.03 -2.29
N SER A 100 -3.90 -17.49 -2.32
CA SER A 100 -4.52 -17.05 -3.58
C SER A 100 -3.78 -15.86 -4.22
N ALA A 101 -3.24 -14.95 -3.41
CA ALA A 101 -2.45 -13.83 -3.90
C ALA A 101 -1.14 -14.31 -4.56
N LEU A 102 -0.46 -15.29 -3.95
CA LEU A 102 0.78 -15.85 -4.49
C LEU A 102 0.54 -16.60 -5.80
N ASP A 103 -0.54 -17.40 -5.90
CA ASP A 103 -0.92 -18.10 -7.13
C ASP A 103 -1.11 -17.13 -8.31
N ASP A 104 -1.83 -16.03 -8.07
CA ASP A 104 -2.01 -14.97 -9.08
C ASP A 104 -0.70 -14.28 -9.46
N ALA A 105 0.15 -13.99 -8.48
CA ALA A 105 1.44 -13.34 -8.71
C ALA A 105 2.41 -14.25 -9.47
N ASP A 106 2.49 -15.54 -9.12
CA ASP A 106 3.30 -16.56 -9.80
C ASP A 106 2.86 -16.75 -11.25
N HIS A 107 1.54 -16.82 -11.47
CA HIS A 107 1.00 -16.87 -12.83
C HIS A 107 1.41 -15.66 -13.67
N LEU A 108 1.34 -14.45 -13.09
CA LEU A 108 1.74 -13.21 -13.79
C LEU A 108 3.25 -13.21 -14.11
N VAL A 109 4.11 -13.54 -13.16
CA VAL A 109 5.56 -13.57 -13.38
C VAL A 109 5.95 -14.62 -14.43
N THR A 110 5.25 -15.76 -14.46
CA THR A 110 5.52 -16.84 -15.42
C THR A 110 5.07 -16.46 -16.84
N ASN A 111 3.86 -15.92 -16.98
CA ASN A 111 3.27 -15.66 -18.30
C ASN A 111 3.57 -14.25 -18.83
N GLN A 112 3.97 -13.32 -17.97
CA GLN A 112 4.29 -11.93 -18.30
C GLN A 112 5.65 -11.51 -17.69
N PRO A 113 6.78 -12.16 -18.05
CA PRO A 113 8.07 -11.95 -17.39
C PRO A 113 8.63 -10.52 -17.53
N GLY A 114 8.15 -9.76 -18.51
CA GLY A 114 8.50 -8.34 -18.71
C GLY A 114 7.59 -7.35 -17.98
N LEU A 115 6.58 -7.83 -17.24
CA LEU A 115 5.68 -6.96 -16.50
C LEU A 115 6.26 -6.65 -15.12
N ASP A 116 6.86 -5.48 -14.96
CA ASP A 116 7.48 -5.02 -13.70
C ASP A 116 6.53 -5.15 -12.51
N MET A 117 5.25 -4.81 -12.73
CA MET A 117 4.21 -4.90 -11.71
C MET A 117 3.96 -6.34 -11.21
N ALA A 118 4.18 -7.35 -12.04
CA ALA A 118 4.04 -8.75 -11.62
C ALA A 118 5.08 -9.13 -10.57
N ARG A 119 6.35 -8.77 -10.80
CA ARG A 119 7.44 -9.00 -9.84
C ARG A 119 7.26 -8.21 -8.57
N LEU A 120 6.81 -6.96 -8.69
CA LEU A 120 6.52 -6.12 -7.52
C LEU A 120 5.41 -6.75 -6.67
N ARG A 121 4.29 -7.16 -7.27
CA ARG A 121 3.21 -7.85 -6.55
C ARG A 121 3.66 -9.15 -5.90
N ARG A 122 4.45 -9.95 -6.63
CA ARG A 122 5.01 -11.18 -6.06
C ARG A 122 5.86 -10.89 -4.82
N SER A 123 6.72 -9.87 -4.89
CA SER A 123 7.55 -9.48 -3.76
C SER A 123 6.71 -9.00 -2.56
N GLU A 124 5.65 -8.22 -2.79
CA GLU A 124 4.74 -7.77 -1.73
C GLU A 124 4.04 -8.94 -1.02
N VAL A 125 3.57 -9.92 -1.80
CA VAL A 125 2.95 -11.14 -1.23
C VAL A 125 3.96 -11.94 -0.42
N LEU A 126 5.17 -12.14 -0.95
CA LEU A 126 6.26 -12.85 -0.27
C LEU A 126 6.66 -12.13 1.03
N MET A 127 6.80 -10.80 1.01
CA MET A 127 7.08 -10.00 2.20
C MET A 127 5.98 -10.18 3.26
N SER A 128 4.73 -10.16 2.85
CA SER A 128 3.59 -10.36 3.75
C SER A 128 3.51 -11.78 4.32
N ASN A 129 4.06 -12.77 3.60
CA ASN A 129 4.17 -14.14 4.07
C ASN A 129 5.42 -14.39 4.95
N GLY A 130 6.34 -13.42 5.02
CA GLY A 130 7.60 -13.55 5.72
C GLY A 130 8.72 -14.20 4.89
N ASP A 131 8.49 -14.45 3.60
CA ASP A 131 9.45 -15.07 2.68
C ASP A 131 10.43 -14.02 2.13
N TRP A 132 11.17 -13.40 3.04
CA TRP A 132 12.05 -12.26 2.76
C TRP A 132 13.16 -12.58 1.76
N ASP A 133 13.68 -13.81 1.75
CA ASP A 133 14.73 -14.25 0.83
C ASP A 133 14.26 -14.26 -0.61
N GLU A 134 13.08 -14.82 -0.86
CA GLU A 134 12.48 -14.86 -2.19
C GLU A 134 12.04 -13.48 -2.66
N ALA A 135 11.49 -12.67 -1.75
CA ALA A 135 11.13 -11.29 -2.04
C ALA A 135 12.35 -10.46 -2.49
N GLU A 136 13.48 -10.59 -1.78
CA GLU A 136 14.74 -9.93 -2.18
C GLU A 136 15.18 -10.35 -3.59
N VAL A 137 15.08 -11.62 -3.94
CA VAL A 137 15.44 -12.12 -5.28
C VAL A 137 14.58 -11.45 -6.36
N GLU A 138 13.25 -11.39 -6.18
CA GLU A 138 12.37 -10.77 -7.16
C GLU A 138 12.62 -9.25 -7.30
N LEU A 139 12.85 -8.56 -6.18
CA LEU A 139 13.15 -7.13 -6.18
C LEU A 139 14.48 -6.83 -6.89
N ARG A 140 15.51 -7.65 -6.66
CA ARG A 140 16.79 -7.49 -7.35
C ARG A 140 16.66 -7.72 -8.86
N ARG A 141 15.91 -8.75 -9.28
CA ARG A 141 15.63 -9.00 -10.70
C ARG A 141 14.87 -7.82 -11.35
N LEU A 142 13.92 -7.24 -10.62
CA LEU A 142 13.25 -6.03 -11.10
C LEU A 142 14.22 -4.87 -11.25
N LEU A 143 15.09 -4.66 -10.26
CA LEU A 143 16.07 -3.57 -10.27
C LEU A 143 17.22 -3.76 -11.26
N GLU A 144 17.50 -4.98 -11.73
CA GLU A 144 18.42 -5.23 -12.85
C GLU A 144 17.88 -4.62 -14.16
N SER A 145 16.58 -4.74 -14.41
CA SER A 145 15.93 -4.15 -15.61
C SER A 145 15.51 -2.70 -15.41
N ARG A 146 15.17 -2.31 -14.20
CA ARG A 146 14.67 -0.98 -13.81
C ARG A 146 15.40 -0.43 -12.59
N PRO A 147 16.66 0.03 -12.74
CA PRO A 147 17.50 0.44 -11.61
C PRO A 147 16.96 1.63 -10.80
N GLU A 148 15.98 2.37 -11.35
CA GLU A 148 15.37 3.55 -10.74
C GLU A 148 13.91 3.32 -10.32
N HIS A 149 13.49 2.06 -10.19
CA HIS A 149 12.12 1.75 -9.75
C HIS A 149 11.99 2.01 -8.25
N THR A 150 11.49 3.19 -7.87
CA THR A 150 11.46 3.70 -6.49
C THR A 150 10.84 2.70 -5.52
N MET A 151 9.64 2.18 -5.80
CA MET A 151 8.95 1.22 -4.93
C MET A 151 9.77 -0.07 -4.71
N ALA A 152 10.42 -0.58 -5.77
CA ALA A 152 11.27 -1.78 -5.62
C ALA A 152 12.51 -1.50 -4.77
N LEU A 153 13.08 -0.28 -4.82
CA LEU A 153 14.17 0.13 -3.95
C LEU A 153 13.72 0.22 -2.49
N VAL A 154 12.54 0.78 -2.23
CA VAL A 154 11.96 0.85 -0.87
C VAL A 154 11.71 -0.55 -0.33
N HIS A 155 11.03 -1.41 -1.09
CA HIS A 155 10.76 -2.80 -0.66
C HIS A 155 12.05 -3.60 -0.46
N LEU A 156 13.09 -3.38 -1.27
CA LEU A 156 14.41 -4.00 -1.04
C LEU A 156 15.02 -3.54 0.28
N GLY A 157 14.92 -2.25 0.60
CA GLY A 157 15.34 -1.71 1.91
C GLY A 157 14.60 -2.39 3.05
N THR A 158 13.27 -2.48 2.96
CA THR A 158 12.41 -3.17 3.94
C THR A 158 12.80 -4.64 4.12
N CYS A 159 13.00 -5.38 3.03
CA CYS A 159 13.45 -6.78 3.09
C CYS A 159 14.80 -6.92 3.80
N LEU A 160 15.74 -6.02 3.52
CA LEU A 160 17.08 -6.05 4.13
C LEU A 160 17.03 -5.77 5.63
N ILE A 161 16.20 -4.82 6.06
CA ILE A 161 15.97 -4.51 7.48
C ILE A 161 15.34 -5.74 8.17
N ALA A 162 14.27 -6.31 7.61
CA ALA A 162 13.59 -7.47 8.19
C ALA A 162 14.50 -8.70 8.34
N ARG A 163 15.54 -8.82 7.49
CA ARG A 163 16.56 -9.88 7.55
C ARG A 163 17.75 -9.54 8.46
N GLY A 164 17.72 -8.45 9.20
CA GLY A 164 18.84 -7.99 10.02
C GLY A 164 20.07 -7.54 9.22
N ARG A 165 19.88 -7.20 7.93
CA ARG A 165 20.94 -6.70 7.04
C ARG A 165 20.85 -5.19 6.87
N SER A 166 20.59 -4.49 7.97
CA SER A 166 20.31 -3.05 8.04
C SER A 166 21.39 -2.18 7.37
N GLU A 167 22.67 -2.54 7.48
CA GLU A 167 23.76 -1.82 6.79
C GLU A 167 23.62 -1.77 5.26
N GLN A 168 23.00 -2.81 4.66
CA GLN A 168 22.80 -2.88 3.22
C GLN A 168 21.54 -2.15 2.77
N ALA A 169 20.60 -1.87 3.68
CA ALA A 169 19.35 -1.20 3.40
C ALA A 169 19.50 0.30 3.13
N GLU A 170 20.51 0.93 3.68
CA GLU A 170 20.71 2.39 3.56
C GLU A 170 20.88 2.82 2.09
N LYS A 171 21.63 2.04 1.30
CA LYS A 171 21.90 2.36 -0.10
C LYS A 171 20.64 2.39 -0.99
N PRO A 172 19.77 1.35 -1.02
CA PRO A 172 18.56 1.40 -1.81
C PRO A 172 17.58 2.46 -1.31
N LEU A 173 17.44 2.69 0.00
CA LEU A 173 16.56 3.73 0.54
C LEU A 173 17.04 5.14 0.18
N ASN A 174 18.32 5.43 0.29
CA ASN A 174 18.89 6.69 -0.16
C ASN A 174 18.68 6.90 -1.67
N LYS A 175 18.84 5.85 -2.49
CA LYS A 175 18.59 5.95 -3.92
C LYS A 175 17.11 6.21 -4.22
N ALA A 176 16.19 5.59 -3.50
CA ALA A 176 14.75 5.85 -3.62
C ALA A 176 14.43 7.32 -3.38
N LEU A 177 14.98 7.90 -2.30
CA LEU A 177 14.79 9.31 -1.94
C LEU A 177 15.50 10.30 -2.87
N GLN A 178 16.58 9.89 -3.54
CA GLN A 178 17.20 10.70 -4.60
C GLN A 178 16.31 10.78 -5.84
N ILE A 179 15.58 9.71 -6.17
CA ILE A 179 14.68 9.65 -7.32
C ILE A 179 13.35 10.35 -7.00
N ASP A 180 12.80 10.06 -5.84
CA ASP A 180 11.53 10.64 -5.37
C ASP A 180 11.67 11.14 -3.91
N PRO A 181 12.05 12.41 -3.74
CA PRO A 181 12.20 13.02 -2.42
C PRO A 181 10.89 13.14 -1.62
N MET A 182 9.73 12.97 -2.28
CA MET A 182 8.42 13.05 -1.62
C MET A 182 7.84 11.69 -1.25
N HIS A 183 8.58 10.60 -1.45
CA HIS A 183 8.12 9.25 -1.15
C HIS A 183 8.10 8.98 0.37
N SER A 184 6.93 9.12 0.98
CA SER A 184 6.74 9.00 2.44
C SER A 184 7.24 7.68 3.02
N ASP A 185 6.91 6.55 2.37
CA ASP A 185 7.37 5.23 2.84
C ASP A 185 8.91 5.08 2.80
N ALA A 186 9.59 5.71 1.83
CA ALA A 186 11.05 5.66 1.77
C ALA A 186 11.69 6.39 2.95
N TRP A 187 11.14 7.55 3.31
CA TRP A 187 11.52 8.27 4.53
C TRP A 187 11.25 7.43 5.77
N TYR A 188 10.06 6.88 5.89
CA TYR A 188 9.68 6.04 7.02
C TYR A 188 10.60 4.83 7.20
N GLN A 189 10.87 4.07 6.14
CA GLN A 189 11.74 2.89 6.18
C GLN A 189 13.19 3.27 6.56
N ARG A 190 13.68 4.42 6.08
CA ARG A 190 15.01 4.90 6.48
C ARG A 190 15.03 5.39 7.93
N GLY A 191 13.95 5.99 8.41
CA GLY A 191 13.77 6.31 9.82
C GLY A 191 13.84 5.08 10.73
N LEU A 192 13.19 3.97 10.35
CA LEU A 192 13.30 2.69 11.05
C LEU A 192 14.75 2.18 11.05
N LEU A 193 15.42 2.24 9.90
CA LEU A 193 16.84 1.87 9.79
C LEU A 193 17.72 2.68 10.73
N TYR A 194 17.53 3.99 10.82
CA TYR A 194 18.28 4.85 11.71
C TYR A 194 17.96 4.61 13.18
N THR A 195 16.73 4.19 13.49
CA THR A 195 16.38 3.73 14.84
C THR A 195 17.18 2.49 15.22
N ASP A 196 17.30 1.49 14.33
CA ASP A 196 18.12 0.29 14.54
C ASP A 196 19.60 0.63 14.80
N PHE A 197 20.10 1.68 14.15
CA PHE A 197 21.48 2.17 14.37
C PHE A 197 21.64 3.06 15.61
N GLY A 198 20.59 3.34 16.36
CA GLY A 198 20.60 4.27 17.48
C GLY A 198 20.78 5.74 17.07
N ARG A 199 20.63 6.05 15.78
CA ARG A 199 20.73 7.40 15.20
C ARG A 199 19.39 8.13 15.35
N LEU A 200 18.94 8.33 16.60
CA LEU A 200 17.58 8.77 16.89
C LEU A 200 17.24 10.17 16.33
N GLY A 201 18.25 11.06 16.21
CA GLY A 201 18.06 12.38 15.59
C GLY A 201 17.78 12.30 14.10
N ASP A 202 18.50 11.42 13.39
CA ASP A 202 18.26 11.18 11.96
C ASP A 202 16.94 10.45 11.74
N ALA A 203 16.61 9.49 12.62
CA ALA A 203 15.33 8.79 12.59
C ALA A 203 14.14 9.76 12.75
N MET A 204 14.22 10.68 13.73
CA MET A 204 13.20 11.69 13.95
C MET A 204 13.00 12.56 12.71
N HIS A 205 14.08 13.06 12.11
CA HIS A 205 14.03 13.84 10.89
C HIS A 205 13.34 13.10 9.75
N ASP A 206 13.66 11.81 9.58
CA ASP A 206 13.08 10.99 8.52
C ASP A 206 11.60 10.69 8.77
N PHE A 207 11.17 10.42 10.01
CA PHE A 207 9.76 10.24 10.34
C PHE A 207 8.96 11.54 10.19
N GLU A 208 9.55 12.71 10.49
CA GLU A 208 8.92 14.00 10.25
C GLU A 208 8.70 14.25 8.76
N ASN A 209 9.67 13.96 7.89
CA ASN A 209 9.50 14.04 6.44
C ASN A 209 8.43 13.05 5.94
N ALA A 210 8.40 11.82 6.45
CA ALA A 210 7.35 10.86 6.10
C ALA A 210 5.95 11.40 6.43
N ALA A 211 5.76 11.97 7.62
CA ALA A 211 4.49 12.54 8.05
C ALA A 211 4.14 13.88 7.38
N GLU A 212 5.12 14.61 6.83
CA GLU A 212 4.92 15.83 6.04
C GLU A 212 4.44 15.49 4.62
N HIS A 213 5.05 14.48 3.99
CA HIS A 213 4.71 14.07 2.62
C HIS A 213 3.44 13.21 2.53
N ASP A 214 3.05 12.56 3.63
CA ASP A 214 1.75 11.89 3.77
C ASP A 214 1.10 12.24 5.12
N GLU A 215 0.11 13.12 5.09
CA GLU A 215 -0.61 13.54 6.29
C GLU A 215 -1.37 12.41 6.98
N HIS A 216 -1.61 11.30 6.30
CA HIS A 216 -2.27 10.10 6.84
C HIS A 216 -1.29 8.97 7.21
N HIS A 217 0.02 9.21 7.15
CA HIS A 217 1.02 8.21 7.51
C HIS A 217 1.05 7.98 9.03
N ILE A 218 0.15 7.13 9.51
CA ILE A 218 -0.03 6.83 10.95
C ILE A 218 1.25 6.29 11.58
N ASP A 219 1.95 5.36 10.92
CA ASP A 219 3.14 4.71 11.47
C ASP A 219 4.28 5.69 11.71
N ALA A 220 4.49 6.66 10.82
CA ALA A 220 5.47 7.72 11.02
C ALA A 220 5.11 8.60 12.22
N ARG A 221 3.85 8.98 12.37
CA ARG A 221 3.36 9.76 13.52
C ARG A 221 3.49 9.00 14.83
N LEU A 222 3.22 7.69 14.83
CA LEU A 222 3.41 6.80 15.97
C LEU A 222 4.90 6.72 16.36
N SER A 223 5.80 6.59 15.38
CA SER A 223 7.24 6.55 15.61
C SER A 223 7.75 7.85 16.22
N ILE A 224 7.33 9.02 15.71
CA ILE A 224 7.65 10.33 16.31
C ILE A 224 7.19 10.40 17.76
N ALA A 225 5.93 10.03 18.03
CA ALA A 225 5.37 10.10 19.37
C ALA A 225 6.06 9.14 20.35
N THR A 226 6.47 7.97 19.85
CA THR A 226 7.22 6.96 20.64
C THR A 226 8.62 7.47 20.97
N LEU A 227 9.36 7.99 20.00
CA LEU A 227 10.70 8.55 20.24
C LEU A 227 10.68 9.70 21.25
N LEU A 228 9.72 10.61 21.15
CA LEU A 228 9.57 11.72 22.11
C LEU A 228 9.20 11.20 23.50
N HIS A 229 8.38 10.17 23.58
CA HIS A 229 8.01 9.54 24.85
C HIS A 229 9.22 8.85 25.51
N GLU A 230 10.03 8.13 24.76
CA GLU A 230 11.25 7.46 25.21
C GLU A 230 12.35 8.48 25.60
N ALA A 231 12.38 9.63 24.95
CA ALA A 231 13.25 10.75 25.31
C ALA A 231 12.77 11.54 26.55
N GLU A 232 11.69 11.09 27.21
CA GLU A 232 11.07 11.75 28.36
C GLU A 232 10.58 13.20 28.07
N ASP A 233 10.44 13.58 26.80
CA ASP A 233 9.81 14.84 26.41
C ASP A 233 8.28 14.70 26.47
N SER A 234 7.73 14.79 27.68
CA SER A 234 6.29 14.62 27.92
C SER A 234 5.42 15.63 27.19
N LYS A 235 5.94 16.85 26.94
CA LYS A 235 5.19 17.90 26.20
C LYS A 235 5.17 17.61 24.70
N GLY A 236 6.31 17.29 24.14
CA GLY A 236 6.46 16.90 22.75
C GLY A 236 5.67 15.62 22.46
N ALA A 237 5.82 14.60 23.29
CA ALA A 237 5.08 13.34 23.19
C ALA A 237 3.55 13.56 23.22
N ALA A 238 3.04 14.36 24.18
CA ALA A 238 1.61 14.66 24.25
C ALA A 238 1.10 15.38 22.98
N ALA A 239 1.89 16.26 22.39
CA ALA A 239 1.54 16.91 21.14
C ALA A 239 1.55 15.92 19.95
N ALA A 240 2.53 15.03 19.90
CA ALA A 240 2.64 14.02 18.85
C ALA A 240 1.51 12.97 18.95
N TRP A 241 1.16 12.50 20.16
CA TRP A 241 0.01 11.59 20.35
C TRP A 241 -1.33 12.22 19.91
N ARG A 242 -1.53 13.54 20.12
CA ARG A 242 -2.72 14.22 19.57
C ARG A 242 -2.74 14.17 18.06
N ARG A 243 -1.61 14.40 17.39
CA ARG A 243 -1.52 14.31 15.91
C ARG A 243 -1.82 12.90 15.38
N VAL A 244 -1.53 11.84 16.13
CA VAL A 244 -1.99 10.48 15.80
C VAL A 244 -3.52 10.41 15.89
N LEU A 245 -4.12 10.97 16.96
CA LEU A 245 -5.56 10.96 17.18
C LEU A 245 -6.34 11.88 16.21
N ASP A 246 -5.68 12.87 15.61
CA ASP A 246 -6.27 13.67 14.53
C ASP A 246 -6.52 12.84 13.27
N VAL A 247 -5.69 11.81 13.03
CA VAL A 247 -5.82 10.89 11.89
C VAL A 247 -6.67 9.66 12.25
N ASP A 248 -6.41 9.05 13.40
CA ASP A 248 -7.19 7.91 13.94
C ASP A 248 -7.69 8.23 15.35
N PRO A 249 -8.89 8.81 15.48
CA PRO A 249 -9.47 9.19 16.78
C PRO A 249 -9.68 7.99 17.72
N GLU A 250 -9.78 6.76 17.20
CA GLU A 250 -10.01 5.54 17.99
C GLU A 250 -8.71 4.79 18.34
N HIS A 251 -7.53 5.32 18.00
CA HIS A 251 -6.26 4.67 18.22
C HIS A 251 -5.97 4.43 19.71
N ARG A 252 -6.14 3.21 20.17
CA ARG A 252 -6.12 2.84 21.60
C ARG A 252 -4.80 3.19 22.30
N LEU A 253 -3.66 2.90 21.65
CA LEU A 253 -2.34 3.21 22.22
C LEU A 253 -2.14 4.71 22.39
N ALA A 254 -2.50 5.51 21.38
CA ALA A 254 -2.32 6.96 21.41
C ALA A 254 -3.18 7.60 22.51
N ARG A 255 -4.43 7.17 22.69
CA ARG A 255 -5.29 7.62 23.79
C ARG A 255 -4.64 7.35 25.15
N ARG A 256 -4.22 6.11 25.40
CA ARG A 256 -3.58 5.72 26.65
C ARG A 256 -2.31 6.53 26.91
N ARG A 257 -1.43 6.64 25.94
CA ARG A 257 -0.16 7.36 26.08
C ARG A 257 -0.36 8.86 26.29
N LEU A 258 -1.38 9.44 25.69
CA LEU A 258 -1.74 10.84 25.93
C LEU A 258 -2.23 11.08 27.37
N GLU A 259 -2.98 10.15 27.95
CA GLU A 259 -3.39 10.19 29.35
C GLU A 259 -2.18 10.07 30.28
N GLU A 260 -1.28 9.12 30.05
CA GLU A 260 -0.02 8.96 30.80
C GLU A 260 0.81 10.24 30.80
N CYS A 261 0.90 10.95 29.67
CA CYS A 261 1.61 12.25 29.58
C CYS A 261 0.91 13.36 30.40
N ARG A 262 -0.42 13.31 30.56
CA ARG A 262 -1.17 14.31 31.36
C ARG A 262 -1.01 14.10 32.85
N ASP A 263 -0.95 12.84 33.28
CA ASP A 263 -0.88 12.46 34.68
C ASP A 263 0.54 12.52 35.25
N GLY A 264 1.54 12.88 34.43
CA GLY A 264 2.94 12.95 34.82
C GLY A 264 3.56 11.57 35.13
N VAL A 265 2.89 10.50 34.69
CA VAL A 265 3.39 9.14 34.81
C VAL A 265 4.38 8.92 33.67
N GLY A 266 5.67 9.00 33.98
CA GLY A 266 6.76 8.67 33.04
C GLY A 266 6.68 7.19 32.59
N PRO A 267 7.42 6.80 31.53
CA PRO A 267 7.44 5.42 31.07
C PRO A 267 7.81 4.46 32.21
N PRO A 268 7.23 3.25 32.26
CA PRO A 268 7.64 2.27 33.27
C PRO A 268 9.15 2.01 33.11
N LYS A 269 9.90 2.20 34.18
CA LYS A 269 11.35 1.94 34.19
C LYS A 269 11.56 0.48 33.72
N PRO A 270 12.55 0.21 32.86
CA PRO A 270 12.85 -1.16 32.45
C PRO A 270 13.09 -2.01 33.70
N ASN A 271 12.44 -3.17 33.74
CA ASN A 271 12.54 -4.10 34.87
C ASN A 271 14.00 -4.61 34.93
N PRO A 272 14.80 -4.27 35.98
CA PRO A 272 16.21 -4.67 36.07
C PRO A 272 16.41 -6.19 36.25
N HIS A 273 15.33 -6.98 36.28
CA HIS A 273 15.33 -8.43 36.50
C HIS A 273 14.87 -9.26 35.30
N ALA A 274 14.82 -8.71 34.08
CA ALA A 274 14.41 -9.44 32.87
C ALA A 274 15.57 -10.16 32.16
N GLU A 275 16.76 -10.21 32.74
CA GLU A 275 17.88 -11.05 32.31
C GLU A 275 18.05 -12.20 33.32
N GLY A 276 17.44 -13.34 33.03
CA GLY A 276 17.55 -14.58 33.76
C GLY A 276 17.19 -15.75 32.86
#